data_b4d03e2c67bba9611a2baf35d42c8bf1
#
_entry.id   b4d03e2c67bba9611a2baf35d42c8bf1
#
_cell.length_a   1.000
_cell.length_b   1.000
_cell.length_c   1.000
_cell.angle_alpha   90.00
_cell.angle_beta   90.00
_cell.angle_gamma   90.00
#
_symmetry.space_group_name_H-M   'P 1'
#
loop_
_entity.id
_entity.type
_entity.pdbx_description
1 polymer ?
#
loop_
_entity_poly.entity_id
_entity_poly.type
_entity_poly.pdbx_seq_one_letter_code
_entity_poly.pdbx_strand_id
1 'polypeptide(L)'
;CRASNYIAFIRRALKKAGLEHIPVISLNANGMETNEGFRISPSLLLDAAHGIMLGDLLMRCLYRVRPYELEKGSANALHRKWRDICIDSLTSEHPKYRYAQLCRGIVEDFDALPIDETLKKPRVGVVGEILVKYMPLANNHVVDLLEREGAEAVVPDLLDFFAATIYEQDFKHTHLGKGWTASASAKLGIPALQRMRRPAIEALKASKRFDPPMAINHVAELAKPFLSIGNQYGEGWFLAGEMAELITSGTP
;
A
#
# COMPACT_ATOMS: atom_id res chain seq x y z
N CYS A 1 0.47 -2.59 21.24
CA CYS A 1 -0.27 -2.83 19.98
C CYS A 1 -0.37 -4.33 19.73
N ARG A 2 -1.46 -4.82 19.13
CA ARG A 2 -1.61 -6.25 18.79
C ARG A 2 -0.54 -6.73 17.81
N ALA A 3 -0.09 -5.86 16.92
CA ALA A 3 0.94 -6.19 15.92
C ALA A 3 2.25 -6.70 16.54
N SER A 4 2.62 -6.24 17.74
CA SER A 4 3.81 -6.73 18.44
C SER A 4 3.74 -8.21 18.84
N ASN A 5 2.55 -8.79 18.84
CA ASN A 5 2.33 -10.20 19.18
C ASN A 5 2.20 -11.13 17.96
N TYR A 6 2.16 -10.61 16.73
CA TYR A 6 1.92 -11.44 15.54
C TYR A 6 2.98 -12.51 15.34
N ILE A 7 4.25 -12.22 15.59
CA ILE A 7 5.33 -13.21 15.50
C ILE A 7 5.13 -14.35 16.49
N ALA A 8 4.79 -14.01 17.74
CA ALA A 8 4.52 -15.00 18.78
C ALA A 8 3.31 -15.87 18.42
N PHE A 9 2.28 -15.29 17.81
CA PHE A 9 1.11 -16.04 17.34
C PHE A 9 1.46 -16.97 16.18
N ILE A 10 2.25 -16.52 15.21
CA ILE A 10 2.70 -17.35 14.09
C ILE A 10 3.54 -18.51 14.60
N ARG A 11 4.53 -18.28 15.48
CA ARG A 11 5.35 -19.33 16.08
C ARG A 11 4.49 -20.36 16.83
N ARG A 12 3.49 -19.89 17.59
CA ARG A 12 2.55 -20.78 18.29
C ARG A 12 1.70 -21.60 17.33
N ALA A 13 1.24 -20.99 16.24
CA ALA A 13 0.47 -21.69 15.21
C ALA A 13 1.33 -22.77 14.52
N LEU A 14 2.56 -22.44 14.12
CA LEU A 14 3.50 -23.41 13.54
C LEU A 14 3.79 -24.56 14.49
N LYS A 15 4.02 -24.28 15.77
CA LYS A 15 4.22 -25.34 16.78
C LYS A 15 2.99 -26.27 16.89
N LYS A 16 1.78 -25.72 16.90
CA LYS A 16 0.54 -26.53 16.90
C LYS A 16 0.39 -27.39 15.64
N ALA A 17 0.92 -26.92 14.51
CA ALA A 17 0.89 -27.62 13.24
C ALA A 17 2.06 -28.63 13.07
N GLY A 18 2.96 -28.77 14.05
CA GLY A 18 4.16 -29.62 13.93
C GLY A 18 5.24 -29.04 12.99
N LEU A 19 5.16 -27.75 12.70
CA LEU A 19 6.03 -27.02 11.75
C LEU A 19 6.98 -26.06 12.48
N GLU A 20 7.33 -26.31 13.72
CA GLU A 20 8.18 -25.45 14.54
C GLU A 20 9.61 -25.27 14.02
N HIS A 21 10.04 -26.14 13.12
CA HIS A 21 11.33 -26.04 12.43
C HIS A 21 11.37 -24.94 11.35
N ILE A 22 10.22 -24.38 10.97
CA ILE A 22 10.17 -23.30 9.99
C ILE A 22 10.50 -21.98 10.66
N PRO A 23 11.56 -21.25 10.20
CA PRO A 23 11.94 -19.98 10.79
C PRO A 23 10.89 -18.90 10.53
N VAL A 24 10.58 -18.11 11.55
CA VAL A 24 9.71 -16.93 11.45
C VAL A 24 10.59 -15.69 11.54
N ILE A 25 10.66 -14.95 10.46
CA ILE A 25 11.45 -13.73 10.33
C ILE A 25 10.52 -12.51 10.43
N SER A 26 10.93 -11.51 11.20
CA SER A 26 10.25 -10.22 11.29
C SER A 26 11.11 -9.11 10.70
N LEU A 27 10.54 -8.30 9.84
CA LEU A 27 11.14 -7.05 9.34
C LEU A 27 10.96 -5.90 10.35
N ASN A 28 11.06 -6.20 11.65
CA ASN A 28 10.83 -5.24 12.70
C ASN A 28 11.97 -4.21 12.77
N ALA A 29 11.69 -2.98 12.37
CA ALA A 29 12.63 -1.87 12.41
C ALA A 29 12.97 -1.38 13.82
N ASN A 30 12.23 -1.83 14.86
CA ASN A 30 12.40 -1.36 16.24
C ASN A 30 13.36 -2.23 17.08
N GLY A 31 14.02 -3.21 16.48
CA GLY A 31 14.98 -4.06 17.19
C GLY A 31 14.38 -4.95 18.29
N MET A 32 13.07 -5.16 18.29
CA MET A 32 12.39 -6.01 19.28
C MET A 32 12.68 -7.50 19.08
N GLU A 33 13.20 -7.88 17.92
CA GLU A 33 13.66 -9.24 17.62
C GLU A 33 14.96 -9.20 16.82
N THR A 34 15.85 -10.13 17.12
CA THR A 34 17.03 -10.44 16.32
C THR A 34 16.74 -11.67 15.49
N ASN A 35 16.85 -11.55 14.16
CA ASN A 35 16.73 -12.67 13.26
C ASN A 35 18.12 -13.16 12.89
N GLU A 36 18.60 -14.21 13.57
CA GLU A 36 19.92 -14.77 13.29
C GLU A 36 20.03 -15.23 11.82
N GLY A 37 21.11 -14.81 11.16
CA GLY A 37 21.37 -15.16 9.74
C GLY A 37 20.62 -14.32 8.71
N PHE A 38 19.66 -13.49 9.09
CA PHE A 38 18.97 -12.60 8.17
C PHE A 38 19.45 -11.15 8.29
N ARG A 39 19.95 -10.58 7.20
CA ARG A 39 20.39 -9.18 7.14
C ARG A 39 19.61 -8.43 6.06
N ILE A 40 19.09 -7.27 6.42
CA ILE A 40 18.44 -6.37 5.48
C ILE A 40 19.53 -5.54 4.79
N SER A 41 19.75 -5.76 3.51
CA SER A 41 20.64 -4.93 2.70
C SER A 41 19.91 -3.68 2.19
N PRO A 42 20.62 -2.58 1.85
CA PRO A 42 20.02 -1.42 1.20
C PRO A 42 19.33 -1.76 -0.13
N SER A 43 19.88 -2.71 -0.91
CA SER A 43 19.23 -3.19 -2.13
C SER A 43 17.90 -3.87 -1.85
N LEU A 44 17.86 -4.79 -0.87
CA LEU A 44 16.63 -5.46 -0.47
C LEU A 44 15.55 -4.45 -0.02
N LEU A 45 15.93 -3.40 0.70
CA LEU A 45 14.99 -2.34 1.09
C LEU A 45 14.44 -1.57 -0.12
N LEU A 46 15.29 -1.28 -1.09
CA LEU A 46 14.90 -0.61 -2.33
C LEU A 46 13.96 -1.48 -3.15
N ASP A 47 14.28 -2.76 -3.31
CA ASP A 47 13.45 -3.71 -4.06
C ASP A 47 12.11 -3.95 -3.36
N ALA A 48 12.10 -4.03 -2.02
CA ALA A 48 10.88 -4.12 -1.23
C ALA A 48 10.01 -2.85 -1.40
N ALA A 49 10.60 -1.66 -1.40
CA ALA A 49 9.89 -0.42 -1.62
C ALA A 49 9.28 -0.36 -3.04
N HIS A 50 10.05 -0.74 -4.07
CA HIS A 50 9.53 -0.85 -5.44
C HIS A 50 8.42 -1.92 -5.54
N GLY A 51 8.57 -3.05 -4.85
CA GLY A 51 7.55 -4.10 -4.78
C GLY A 51 6.23 -3.61 -4.20
N ILE A 52 6.28 -2.84 -3.10
CA ILE A 52 5.09 -2.21 -2.49
C ILE A 52 4.46 -1.23 -3.48
N MET A 53 5.24 -0.33 -4.09
CA MET A 53 4.73 0.66 -5.05
C MET A 53 4.10 0.02 -6.29
N LEU A 54 4.67 -1.07 -6.81
CA LEU A 54 4.10 -1.82 -7.93
C LEU A 54 2.85 -2.59 -7.52
N GLY A 55 2.83 -3.15 -6.30
CA GLY A 55 1.65 -3.79 -5.74
C GLY A 55 0.48 -2.83 -5.59
N ASP A 56 0.72 -1.64 -5.04
CA ASP A 56 -0.27 -0.57 -4.92
C ASP A 56 -0.81 -0.13 -6.29
N LEU A 57 0.09 0.05 -7.27
CA LEU A 57 -0.28 0.42 -8.63
C LEU A 57 -1.16 -0.65 -9.30
N LEU A 58 -0.79 -1.92 -9.17
CA LEU A 58 -1.56 -3.05 -9.68
C LEU A 58 -2.93 -3.17 -9.01
N MET A 59 -3.00 -3.02 -7.70
CA MET A 59 -4.23 -3.04 -6.93
C MET A 59 -5.17 -1.91 -7.36
N ARG A 60 -4.66 -0.69 -7.43
CA ARG A 60 -5.40 0.51 -7.86
C ARG A 60 -5.98 0.35 -9.27
N CYS A 61 -5.18 -0.09 -10.22
CA CYS A 61 -5.62 -0.32 -11.58
C CYS A 61 -6.65 -1.46 -11.67
N LEU A 62 -6.41 -2.57 -10.98
CA LEU A 62 -7.31 -3.72 -10.98
C LEU A 62 -8.70 -3.35 -10.43
N TYR A 63 -8.78 -2.77 -9.23
CA TYR A 63 -10.05 -2.47 -8.57
C TYR A 63 -10.86 -1.40 -9.32
N ARG A 64 -10.18 -0.51 -10.04
CA ARG A 64 -10.82 0.51 -10.87
C ARG A 64 -11.44 -0.04 -12.14
N VAL A 65 -10.88 -1.11 -12.77
CA VAL A 65 -11.37 -1.62 -14.06
C VAL A 65 -12.17 -2.91 -13.96
N ARG A 66 -11.83 -3.78 -13.00
CA ARG A 66 -12.47 -5.10 -12.86
C ARG A 66 -14.00 -5.05 -12.75
N PRO A 67 -14.62 -4.12 -12.01
CA PRO A 67 -16.08 -4.02 -11.94
C PRO A 67 -16.78 -3.68 -13.26
N TYR A 68 -16.02 -3.18 -14.23
CA TYR A 68 -16.53 -2.66 -15.52
C TYR A 68 -16.04 -3.46 -16.72
N GLU A 69 -15.24 -4.53 -16.54
CA GLU A 69 -14.69 -5.34 -17.64
C GLU A 69 -15.79 -5.92 -18.53
N LEU A 70 -15.61 -5.80 -19.87
CA LEU A 70 -16.55 -6.38 -20.84
C LEU A 70 -16.36 -7.90 -20.93
N GLU A 71 -15.13 -8.37 -20.87
CA GLU A 71 -14.81 -9.79 -20.84
C GLU A 71 -14.45 -10.19 -19.40
N LYS A 72 -15.33 -10.98 -18.80
CA LYS A 72 -15.18 -11.39 -17.39
C LYS A 72 -13.87 -12.14 -17.15
N GLY A 73 -13.07 -11.61 -16.22
CA GLY A 73 -11.77 -12.17 -15.84
C GLY A 73 -10.58 -11.61 -16.58
N SER A 74 -10.78 -10.75 -17.60
CA SER A 74 -9.71 -10.10 -18.36
C SER A 74 -8.83 -9.20 -17.48
N ALA A 75 -9.42 -8.42 -16.56
CA ALA A 75 -8.69 -7.61 -15.61
C ALA A 75 -7.80 -8.45 -14.68
N ASN A 76 -8.32 -9.58 -14.17
CA ASN A 76 -7.53 -10.50 -13.36
C ASN A 76 -6.42 -11.20 -14.17
N ALA A 77 -6.65 -11.50 -15.43
CA ALA A 77 -5.63 -12.08 -16.30
C ALA A 77 -4.50 -11.08 -16.55
N LEU A 78 -4.85 -9.82 -16.82
CA LEU A 78 -3.89 -8.73 -16.99
C LEU A 78 -3.10 -8.45 -15.71
N HIS A 79 -3.77 -8.46 -14.56
CA HIS A 79 -3.11 -8.32 -13.25
C HIS A 79 -2.08 -9.45 -13.03
N ARG A 80 -2.43 -10.71 -13.29
CA ARG A 80 -1.48 -11.84 -13.16
C ARG A 80 -0.28 -11.67 -14.09
N LYS A 81 -0.51 -11.30 -15.36
CA LYS A 81 0.57 -11.02 -16.33
C LYS A 81 1.56 -9.99 -15.77
N TRP A 82 1.09 -8.85 -15.32
CA TRP A 82 1.95 -7.78 -14.81
C TRP A 82 2.59 -8.11 -13.46
N ARG A 83 1.87 -8.80 -12.57
CA ARG A 83 2.44 -9.31 -11.32
C ARG A 83 3.68 -10.17 -11.58
N ASP A 84 3.57 -11.12 -12.51
CA ASP A 84 4.66 -12.04 -12.83
C ASP A 84 5.84 -11.30 -13.47
N ILE A 85 5.59 -10.33 -14.36
CA ILE A 85 6.61 -9.44 -14.93
C ILE A 85 7.30 -8.60 -13.84
N CYS A 86 6.55 -8.06 -12.87
CA CYS A 86 7.11 -7.28 -11.77
C CYS A 86 7.99 -8.15 -10.87
N ILE A 87 7.55 -9.35 -10.52
CA ILE A 87 8.34 -10.30 -9.72
C ILE A 87 9.66 -10.63 -10.44
N ASP A 88 9.59 -11.02 -11.72
CA ASP A 88 10.77 -11.31 -12.51
C ASP A 88 11.74 -10.11 -12.56
N SER A 89 11.22 -8.91 -12.76
CA SER A 89 12.04 -7.70 -12.83
C SER A 89 12.67 -7.30 -11.49
N LEU A 90 12.05 -7.64 -10.35
CA LEU A 90 12.60 -7.34 -9.01
C LEU A 90 13.58 -8.41 -8.53
N THR A 91 13.49 -9.64 -9.05
CA THR A 91 14.32 -10.77 -8.59
C THR A 91 15.44 -11.14 -9.55
N SER A 92 15.39 -10.64 -10.78
CA SER A 92 16.42 -10.92 -11.80
C SER A 92 17.67 -10.05 -11.64
N GLU A 93 18.84 -10.63 -11.83
CA GLU A 93 20.10 -9.88 -11.92
C GLU A 93 20.15 -8.96 -13.16
N HIS A 94 19.41 -9.33 -14.20
CA HIS A 94 19.33 -8.60 -15.47
C HIS A 94 17.87 -8.34 -15.85
N PRO A 95 17.17 -7.40 -15.17
CA PRO A 95 15.76 -7.15 -15.39
C PRO A 95 15.49 -6.62 -16.81
N LYS A 96 14.50 -7.21 -17.48
CA LYS A 96 14.06 -6.77 -18.81
C LYS A 96 13.47 -5.35 -18.77
N TYR A 97 12.79 -5.00 -17.69
CA TYR A 97 12.14 -3.70 -17.51
C TYR A 97 12.68 -2.99 -16.29
N ARG A 98 12.91 -1.67 -16.41
CA ARG A 98 13.21 -0.80 -15.29
C ARG A 98 11.90 -0.37 -14.61
N TYR A 99 11.96 0.01 -13.34
CA TYR A 99 10.80 0.41 -12.54
C TYR A 99 9.86 1.40 -13.25
N ALA A 100 10.39 2.46 -13.87
CA ALA A 100 9.57 3.44 -14.60
C ALA A 100 8.86 2.87 -15.83
N GLN A 101 9.47 1.86 -16.50
CA GLN A 101 8.84 1.17 -17.61
C GLN A 101 7.72 0.25 -17.15
N LEU A 102 7.90 -0.42 -16.00
CA LEU A 102 6.85 -1.21 -15.36
C LEU A 102 5.65 -0.34 -15.02
N CYS A 103 5.86 0.79 -14.32
CA CYS A 103 4.78 1.72 -13.96
C CYS A 103 3.98 2.17 -15.20
N ARG A 104 4.68 2.58 -16.25
CA ARG A 104 4.04 3.02 -17.49
C ARG A 104 3.28 1.89 -18.17
N GLY A 105 3.90 0.73 -18.37
CA GLY A 105 3.27 -0.39 -19.05
C GLY A 105 2.04 -0.94 -18.32
N ILE A 106 2.07 -0.99 -16.98
CA ILE A 106 0.90 -1.36 -16.17
C ILE A 106 -0.27 -0.42 -16.48
N VAL A 107 -0.05 0.89 -16.35
CA VAL A 107 -1.12 1.87 -16.54
C VAL A 107 -1.65 1.86 -17.97
N GLU A 108 -0.76 1.83 -18.96
CA GLU A 108 -1.14 1.79 -20.38
C GLU A 108 -1.98 0.55 -20.73
N ASP A 109 -1.57 -0.64 -20.27
CA ASP A 109 -2.30 -1.87 -20.54
C ASP A 109 -3.69 -1.88 -19.85
N PHE A 110 -3.78 -1.38 -18.60
CA PHE A 110 -5.06 -1.27 -17.89
C PHE A 110 -5.95 -0.15 -18.47
N ASP A 111 -5.38 0.94 -18.97
CA ASP A 111 -6.14 1.96 -19.72
C ASP A 111 -6.71 1.43 -21.06
N ALA A 112 -5.97 0.51 -21.70
CA ALA A 112 -6.41 -0.11 -22.94
C ALA A 112 -7.41 -1.25 -22.73
N LEU A 113 -7.62 -1.72 -21.50
CA LEU A 113 -8.54 -2.82 -21.24
C LEU A 113 -9.98 -2.41 -21.61
N PRO A 114 -10.72 -3.20 -22.44
CA PRO A 114 -12.11 -2.92 -22.78
C PRO A 114 -13.01 -2.98 -21.55
N ILE A 115 -13.68 -1.87 -21.25
CA ILE A 115 -14.63 -1.74 -20.14
C ILE A 115 -15.94 -1.12 -20.62
N ASP A 116 -17.02 -1.35 -19.90
CA ASP A 116 -18.29 -0.65 -20.10
C ASP A 116 -18.23 0.75 -19.46
N GLU A 117 -17.97 1.76 -20.28
CA GLU A 117 -17.89 3.17 -19.85
C GLU A 117 -19.27 3.78 -19.54
N THR A 118 -20.36 3.11 -19.92
CA THR A 118 -21.72 3.59 -19.65
C THR A 118 -22.18 3.22 -18.24
N LEU A 119 -21.58 2.18 -17.68
CA LEU A 119 -21.91 1.67 -16.35
C LEU A 119 -21.30 2.59 -15.27
N LYS A 120 -22.15 3.01 -14.33
CA LYS A 120 -21.73 3.79 -13.16
C LYS A 120 -22.07 3.00 -11.90
N LYS A 121 -21.05 2.63 -11.16
CA LYS A 121 -21.20 1.93 -9.88
C LYS A 121 -20.90 2.88 -8.72
N PRO A 122 -21.57 2.72 -7.57
CA PRO A 122 -21.17 3.44 -6.36
C PRO A 122 -19.74 3.05 -5.98
N ARG A 123 -18.93 4.04 -5.65
CA ARG A 123 -17.58 3.83 -5.16
C ARG A 123 -17.62 3.72 -3.64
N VAL A 124 -16.96 2.73 -3.08
CA VAL A 124 -16.93 2.47 -1.63
C VAL A 124 -15.50 2.42 -1.14
N GLY A 125 -15.14 3.31 -0.22
CA GLY A 125 -13.83 3.35 0.41
C GLY A 125 -13.65 2.21 1.43
N VAL A 126 -12.52 1.52 1.37
CA VAL A 126 -12.16 0.47 2.34
C VAL A 126 -11.01 1.00 3.20
N VAL A 127 -11.33 1.40 4.42
CA VAL A 127 -10.39 1.94 5.40
C VAL A 127 -10.32 1.01 6.61
N GLY A 128 -9.15 0.83 7.19
CA GLY A 128 -8.96 -0.02 8.35
C GLY A 128 -7.50 -0.25 8.69
N GLU A 129 -7.29 -1.02 9.76
CA GLU A 129 -5.96 -1.42 10.21
C GLU A 129 -5.24 -2.21 9.08
N ILE A 130 -3.95 -1.96 8.91
CA ILE A 130 -3.13 -2.42 7.77
C ILE A 130 -3.29 -3.92 7.47
N LEU A 131 -3.19 -4.80 8.48
CA LEU A 131 -3.31 -6.24 8.26
C LEU A 131 -4.72 -6.58 7.74
N VAL A 132 -5.75 -6.05 8.39
CA VAL A 132 -7.15 -6.34 8.04
C VAL A 132 -7.50 -5.75 6.67
N LYS A 133 -7.06 -4.52 6.39
CA LYS A 133 -7.34 -3.84 5.11
C LYS A 133 -6.82 -4.62 3.90
N TYR A 134 -5.59 -5.14 3.98
CA TYR A 134 -4.94 -5.79 2.83
C TYR A 134 -4.97 -7.32 2.83
N MET A 135 -5.51 -7.95 3.86
CA MET A 135 -5.58 -9.41 3.96
C MET A 135 -7.01 -9.93 3.73
N PRO A 136 -7.34 -10.47 2.55
CA PRO A 136 -8.71 -10.91 2.24
C PRO A 136 -9.28 -11.89 3.26
N LEU A 137 -8.48 -12.83 3.77
CA LEU A 137 -8.91 -13.76 4.81
C LEU A 137 -9.27 -13.08 6.14
N ALA A 138 -8.61 -11.94 6.46
CA ALA A 138 -8.87 -11.21 7.71
C ALA A 138 -10.09 -10.27 7.60
N ASN A 139 -10.45 -9.84 6.38
CA ASN A 139 -11.57 -8.92 6.12
C ASN A 139 -12.77 -9.60 5.43
N ASN A 140 -12.82 -10.94 5.43
CA ASN A 140 -13.90 -11.71 4.79
C ASN A 140 -14.08 -11.37 3.30
N HIS A 141 -12.98 -11.13 2.56
CA HIS A 141 -13.00 -10.81 1.14
C HIS A 141 -13.89 -9.61 0.80
N VAL A 142 -13.77 -8.52 1.59
CA VAL A 142 -14.64 -7.35 1.51
C VAL A 142 -14.66 -6.72 0.11
N VAL A 143 -13.55 -6.69 -0.61
CA VAL A 143 -13.50 -6.14 -1.98
C VAL A 143 -14.33 -7.00 -2.94
N ASP A 144 -14.18 -8.33 -2.87
CA ASP A 144 -14.97 -9.25 -3.69
C ASP A 144 -16.46 -9.17 -3.34
N LEU A 145 -16.79 -8.94 -2.07
CA LEU A 145 -18.17 -8.71 -1.62
C LEU A 145 -18.73 -7.42 -2.25
N LEU A 146 -18.03 -6.31 -2.12
CA LEU A 146 -18.47 -5.02 -2.67
C LEU A 146 -18.70 -5.09 -4.18
N GLU A 147 -17.78 -5.71 -4.92
CA GLU A 147 -17.91 -5.87 -6.37
C GLU A 147 -19.12 -6.77 -6.75
N ARG A 148 -19.34 -7.85 -6.00
CA ARG A 148 -20.50 -8.74 -6.19
C ARG A 148 -21.82 -8.02 -5.92
N GLU A 149 -21.85 -7.12 -4.95
CA GLU A 149 -23.03 -6.28 -4.63
C GLU A 149 -23.15 -5.08 -5.59
N GLY A 150 -22.28 -4.96 -6.60
CA GLY A 150 -22.38 -3.97 -7.65
C GLY A 150 -21.66 -2.65 -7.39
N ALA A 151 -20.75 -2.59 -6.41
CA ALA A 151 -19.93 -1.42 -6.11
C ALA A 151 -18.54 -1.48 -6.77
N GLU A 152 -17.83 -0.36 -6.78
CA GLU A 152 -16.40 -0.23 -7.05
C GLU A 152 -15.70 -0.05 -5.71
N ALA A 153 -14.81 -0.96 -5.34
CA ALA A 153 -14.01 -0.82 -4.12
C ALA A 153 -12.82 0.11 -4.35
N VAL A 154 -12.61 1.05 -3.43
CA VAL A 154 -11.45 1.96 -3.40
C VAL A 154 -10.63 1.69 -2.16
N VAL A 155 -9.44 1.13 -2.35
CA VAL A 155 -8.52 0.80 -1.26
C VAL A 155 -7.32 1.74 -1.34
N PRO A 156 -7.04 2.54 -0.30
CA PRO A 156 -5.84 3.38 -0.23
C PRO A 156 -4.56 2.55 -0.33
N ASP A 157 -3.49 3.17 -0.81
CA ASP A 157 -2.21 2.49 -1.06
C ASP A 157 -1.51 2.08 0.25
N LEU A 158 -0.87 0.91 0.26
CA LEU A 158 -0.08 0.42 1.40
C LEU A 158 1.13 1.32 1.69
N LEU A 159 1.72 1.90 0.65
CA LEU A 159 2.85 2.82 0.80
C LEU A 159 2.52 4.02 1.69
N ASP A 160 1.27 4.48 1.71
CA ASP A 160 0.86 5.65 2.48
C ASP A 160 0.91 5.38 4.00
N PHE A 161 0.75 4.13 4.44
CA PHE A 161 1.03 3.72 5.82
C PHE A 161 2.50 3.93 6.21
N PHE A 162 3.44 3.57 5.33
CA PHE A 162 4.87 3.81 5.57
C PHE A 162 5.19 5.30 5.53
N ALA A 163 4.59 6.04 4.59
CA ALA A 163 4.71 7.50 4.53
C ALA A 163 4.20 8.17 5.81
N ALA A 164 3.06 7.74 6.35
CA ALA A 164 2.51 8.22 7.62
C ALA A 164 3.46 7.96 8.78
N THR A 165 4.04 6.75 8.86
CA THR A 165 5.02 6.38 9.88
C THR A 165 6.28 7.26 9.85
N ILE A 166 6.75 7.64 8.66
CA ILE A 166 7.87 8.57 8.48
C ILE A 166 7.43 9.99 8.84
N TYR A 167 6.26 10.43 8.40
CA TYR A 167 5.71 11.76 8.65
C TYR A 167 5.58 12.06 10.14
N GLU A 168 5.12 11.10 10.94
CA GLU A 168 4.97 11.21 12.39
C GLU A 168 6.27 11.50 13.14
N GLN A 169 7.45 11.21 12.56
CA GLN A 169 8.71 11.37 13.29
C GLN A 169 8.99 12.84 13.61
N ASP A 170 8.55 13.78 12.77
CA ASP A 170 8.71 15.21 13.05
C ASP A 170 7.82 15.64 14.24
N PHE A 171 6.58 15.15 14.32
CA PHE A 171 5.71 15.35 15.47
C PHE A 171 6.31 14.77 16.76
N LYS A 172 6.89 13.56 16.68
CA LYS A 172 7.55 12.90 17.83
C LYS A 172 8.76 13.70 18.31
N HIS A 173 9.50 14.33 17.41
CA HIS A 173 10.59 15.23 17.77
C HIS A 173 10.05 16.47 18.48
N THR A 174 9.07 17.12 17.89
CA THR A 174 8.58 18.44 18.37
C THR A 174 7.81 18.34 19.68
N HIS A 175 7.04 17.26 19.90
CA HIS A 175 6.09 17.16 21.01
C HIS A 175 6.39 16.05 22.03
N LEU A 176 7.16 15.01 21.62
CA LEU A 176 7.39 13.83 22.46
C LEU A 176 8.87 13.63 22.84
N GLY A 177 9.71 14.65 22.66
CA GLY A 177 11.12 14.65 23.08
C GLY A 177 12.02 13.68 22.31
N LYS A 178 11.62 13.18 21.14
CA LYS A 178 12.55 12.40 20.30
C LYS A 178 13.71 13.27 19.81
N GLY A 179 14.87 12.65 19.64
CA GLY A 179 16.08 13.33 19.15
C GLY A 179 15.88 13.95 17.76
N TRP A 180 16.74 14.90 17.40
CA TRP A 180 16.69 15.64 16.10
C TRP A 180 16.74 14.72 14.88
N THR A 181 17.33 13.53 15.00
CA THR A 181 17.38 12.51 13.93
C THR A 181 15.98 12.08 13.47
N ALA A 182 14.98 12.11 14.35
CA ALA A 182 13.59 11.80 14.01
C ALA A 182 13.02 12.86 13.04
N SER A 183 13.21 14.15 13.35
CA SER A 183 12.79 15.25 12.45
C SER A 183 13.56 15.19 11.11
N ALA A 184 14.86 14.95 11.15
CA ALA A 184 15.67 14.78 9.93
C ALA A 184 15.17 13.62 9.08
N SER A 185 14.81 12.48 9.69
CA SER A 185 14.25 11.31 8.97
C SER A 185 12.93 11.63 8.26
N ALA A 186 12.06 12.42 8.88
CA ALA A 186 10.81 12.87 8.23
C ALA A 186 11.10 13.83 7.07
N LYS A 187 11.93 14.83 7.31
CA LYS A 187 12.25 15.90 6.30
C LYS A 187 12.98 15.38 5.08
N LEU A 188 13.77 14.33 5.21
CA LEU A 188 14.49 13.70 4.09
C LEU A 188 13.74 12.49 3.53
N GLY A 189 13.10 11.71 4.38
CA GLY A 189 12.43 10.47 4.00
C GLY A 189 11.19 10.70 3.14
N ILE A 190 10.35 11.69 3.47
CA ILE A 190 9.15 11.96 2.68
C ILE A 190 9.50 12.41 1.25
N PRO A 191 10.40 13.39 1.02
CA PRO A 191 10.82 13.74 -0.34
C PRO A 191 11.48 12.59 -1.10
N ALA A 192 12.29 11.76 -0.42
CA ALA A 192 12.92 10.59 -1.03
C ALA A 192 11.85 9.57 -1.49
N LEU A 193 10.88 9.27 -0.64
CA LEU A 193 9.77 8.37 -0.95
C LEU A 193 8.93 8.90 -2.12
N GLN A 194 8.61 10.19 -2.13
CA GLN A 194 7.88 10.84 -3.23
C GLN A 194 8.68 10.79 -4.54
N ARG A 195 10.00 10.98 -4.48
CA ARG A 195 10.86 10.85 -5.66
C ARG A 195 10.86 9.42 -6.22
N MET A 196 10.89 8.41 -5.36
CA MET A 196 10.80 7.00 -5.77
C MET A 196 9.45 6.68 -6.39
N ARG A 197 8.34 7.19 -5.82
CA ARG A 197 6.97 7.00 -6.31
C ARG A 197 6.66 7.78 -7.60
N ARG A 198 7.47 8.77 -7.95
CA ARG A 198 7.23 9.70 -9.06
C ARG A 198 6.89 9.00 -10.39
N PRO A 199 7.58 7.93 -10.84
CA PRO A 199 7.23 7.25 -12.09
C PRO A 199 5.80 6.68 -12.10
N ALA A 200 5.32 6.13 -10.98
CA ALA A 200 3.95 5.65 -10.86
C ALA A 200 2.94 6.82 -10.89
N ILE A 201 3.25 7.91 -10.18
CA ILE A 201 2.41 9.13 -10.18
C ILE A 201 2.32 9.74 -11.59
N GLU A 202 3.43 9.81 -12.32
CA GLU A 202 3.45 10.32 -13.70
C GLU A 202 2.65 9.44 -14.67
N ALA A 203 2.76 8.11 -14.53
CA ALA A 203 1.96 7.18 -15.32
C ALA A 203 0.46 7.35 -15.04
N LEU A 204 0.06 7.42 -13.77
CA LEU A 204 -1.35 7.64 -13.39
C LEU A 204 -1.89 8.98 -13.88
N LYS A 205 -1.09 10.07 -13.80
CA LYS A 205 -1.48 11.39 -14.33
C LYS A 205 -1.68 11.42 -15.85
N ALA A 206 -0.99 10.54 -16.58
CA ALA A 206 -1.15 10.42 -18.01
C ALA A 206 -2.39 9.59 -18.41
N SER A 207 -2.95 8.86 -17.47
CA SER A 207 -4.14 8.02 -17.65
C SER A 207 -5.43 8.85 -17.74
N LYS A 208 -6.41 8.28 -18.41
CA LYS A 208 -7.80 8.81 -18.45
C LYS A 208 -8.70 8.21 -17.37
N ARG A 209 -8.25 7.11 -16.72
CA ARG A 209 -9.06 6.28 -15.81
C ARG A 209 -8.61 6.32 -14.37
N PHE A 210 -7.33 6.64 -14.14
CA PHE A 210 -6.71 6.50 -12.82
C PHE A 210 -6.25 7.84 -12.28
N ASP A 211 -6.58 8.10 -11.02
CA ASP A 211 -6.09 9.25 -10.29
C ASP A 211 -4.85 8.86 -9.47
N PRO A 212 -3.84 9.75 -9.38
CA PRO A 212 -2.71 9.52 -8.50
C PRO A 212 -3.15 9.60 -7.03
N PRO A 213 -2.46 8.88 -6.12
CA PRO A 213 -2.72 9.00 -4.70
C PRO A 213 -2.36 10.38 -4.18
N MET A 214 -3.05 10.79 -3.11
CA MET A 214 -2.78 12.05 -2.43
C MET A 214 -1.45 11.99 -1.68
N ALA A 215 -0.76 13.13 -1.58
CA ALA A 215 0.48 13.18 -0.81
C ALA A 215 0.18 13.16 0.70
N ILE A 216 1.00 12.47 1.49
CA ILE A 216 0.77 12.24 2.93
C ILE A 216 0.61 13.53 3.74
N ASN A 217 1.32 14.61 3.38
CA ASN A 217 1.16 15.90 4.02
C ASN A 217 -0.26 16.48 3.81
N HIS A 218 -0.88 16.22 2.66
CA HIS A 218 -2.26 16.65 2.39
C HIS A 218 -3.26 15.80 3.16
N VAL A 219 -3.06 14.46 3.21
CA VAL A 219 -3.85 13.55 4.06
C VAL A 219 -3.78 14.00 5.53
N ALA A 220 -2.60 14.41 6.00
CA ALA A 220 -2.43 14.93 7.36
C ALA A 220 -3.20 16.24 7.60
N GLU A 221 -3.24 17.15 6.61
CA GLU A 221 -4.07 18.36 6.73
C GLU A 221 -5.57 18.03 6.78
N LEU A 222 -6.03 17.07 6.00
CA LEU A 222 -7.42 16.61 6.02
C LEU A 222 -7.81 15.93 7.35
N ALA A 223 -6.85 15.28 8.03
CA ALA A 223 -7.08 14.66 9.33
C ALA A 223 -7.23 15.68 10.47
N LYS A 224 -6.53 16.82 10.42
CA LYS A 224 -6.43 17.81 11.50
C LYS A 224 -7.76 18.27 12.11
N PRO A 225 -8.85 18.50 11.34
CA PRO A 225 -10.13 18.90 11.92
C PRO A 225 -10.76 17.82 12.83
N PHE A 226 -10.36 16.57 12.67
CA PHE A 226 -10.96 15.42 13.35
C PHE A 226 -10.05 14.87 14.45
N LEU A 227 -8.76 14.69 14.14
CA LEU A 227 -7.80 14.08 15.05
C LEU A 227 -6.42 14.74 14.94
N SER A 228 -5.78 14.95 16.08
CA SER A 228 -4.38 15.36 16.14
C SER A 228 -3.45 14.26 15.59
N ILE A 229 -2.36 14.68 14.93
CA ILE A 229 -1.26 13.79 14.53
C ILE A 229 -0.68 13.01 15.74
N GLY A 230 -0.89 13.49 16.96
CA GLY A 230 -0.55 12.78 18.18
C GLY A 230 -1.27 11.45 18.39
N ASN A 231 -2.41 11.22 17.75
CA ASN A 231 -3.12 9.94 17.75
C ASN A 231 -2.49 8.94 16.77
N GLN A 232 -1.26 8.53 17.04
CA GLN A 232 -0.42 7.72 16.16
C GLN A 232 -0.63 6.22 16.34
N TYR A 233 -0.89 5.79 17.58
CA TYR A 233 -1.02 4.38 17.88
C TYR A 233 -2.35 3.82 17.41
N GLY A 234 -2.29 2.71 16.65
CA GLY A 234 -3.46 2.13 16.00
C GLY A 234 -3.91 2.94 14.78
N GLU A 235 -2.99 3.69 14.16
CA GLU A 235 -3.19 4.44 12.91
C GLU A 235 -4.26 5.55 13.00
N GLY A 236 -4.60 6.02 14.22
CA GLY A 236 -5.77 6.86 14.47
C GLY A 236 -5.90 8.08 13.55
N TRP A 237 -4.90 8.98 13.52
CA TRP A 237 -4.96 10.16 12.65
C TRP A 237 -4.93 9.80 11.17
N PHE A 238 -4.16 8.75 10.81
CA PHE A 238 -3.99 8.34 9.43
C PHE A 238 -5.29 7.77 8.85
N LEU A 239 -5.99 6.91 9.60
CA LEU A 239 -7.31 6.41 9.19
C LEU A 239 -8.35 7.52 9.05
N ALA A 240 -8.34 8.51 9.95
CA ALA A 240 -9.20 9.69 9.83
C ALA A 240 -8.87 10.51 8.57
N GLY A 241 -7.58 10.62 8.24
CA GLY A 241 -7.10 11.27 7.03
C GLY A 241 -7.52 10.52 5.76
N GLU A 242 -7.36 9.20 5.71
CA GLU A 242 -7.83 8.36 4.59
C GLU A 242 -9.35 8.50 4.39
N MET A 243 -10.14 8.45 5.46
CA MET A 243 -11.59 8.67 5.36
C MET A 243 -11.92 10.04 4.79
N ALA A 244 -11.26 11.10 5.29
CA ALA A 244 -11.48 12.46 4.80
C ALA A 244 -11.06 12.62 3.32
N GLU A 245 -9.95 11.99 2.91
CA GLU A 245 -9.52 11.94 1.50
C GLU A 245 -10.58 11.28 0.62
N LEU A 246 -11.06 10.11 1.00
CA LEU A 246 -12.07 9.37 0.25
C LEU A 246 -13.36 10.16 0.11
N ILE A 247 -13.88 10.75 1.20
CA ILE A 247 -15.09 11.58 1.19
C ILE A 247 -14.89 12.80 0.28
N THR A 248 -13.78 13.51 0.40
CA THR A 248 -13.51 14.71 -0.42
C THR A 248 -13.27 14.39 -1.90
N SER A 249 -12.81 13.18 -2.21
CA SER A 249 -12.69 12.69 -3.59
C SER A 249 -13.99 12.11 -4.16
N GLY A 250 -15.11 12.19 -3.43
CA GLY A 250 -16.40 11.66 -3.86
C GLY A 250 -16.53 10.14 -3.77
N THR A 251 -15.75 9.53 -2.85
CA THR A 251 -15.82 8.10 -2.54
C THR A 251 -16.26 7.95 -1.09
N PRO A 252 -17.55 7.79 -0.81
CA PRO A 252 -18.04 7.57 0.54
C PRO A 252 -17.66 6.21 1.11
#